data_0e86e592a3213d8604c3d38eaa4c4220
#
_entry.id   0e86e592a3213d8604c3d38eaa4c4220
#
_cell.length_a   1.000
_cell.length_b   1.000
_cell.length_c   1.000
_cell.angle_alpha   90.00
_cell.angle_beta   90.00
_cell.angle_gamma   90.00
#
_symmetry.space_group_name_H-M   'P 1'
#
loop_
_entity.id
_entity.type
_entity.pdbx_description
1 polymer ?
#
loop_
_entity_poly.entity_id
_entity_poly.type
_entity_poly.pdbx_seq_one_letter_code
_entity_poly.pdbx_strand_id
1 'polypeptide(L)'
;MSSRNPNSHEYHLVEPSPWPLLASIGALILCIGAVIYFRTDDLWLMLIGLAIVIYVTYMWFRDIIIEGEHQGHHTPVVQIGLRYGMTLFIASEVMFFVAWFWAYFNASLFPTEQIGSVWPPAEIHLMDPWHIPLINTLILLLSGTTVTWAHHALTEGNRKELIQGLWCTVGLGIIFTGFQVYEYMHADFAFSGHIYGATFYMATGFHGFHVLMGTVMLIVCLGRSIAGHFKADHHFGFEAAAWYLSLIHI
;
A
#
# COMPACT_ATOMS: atom_id res chain seq x y z
N MET A 1 -25.36 24.63 -24.27
CA MET A 1 -26.21 24.40 -23.08
C MET A 1 -26.93 23.07 -23.29
N SER A 2 -26.38 21.99 -22.73
CA SER A 2 -27.05 20.68 -22.75
C SER A 2 -28.19 20.73 -21.77
N SER A 3 -29.43 20.40 -22.24
CA SER A 3 -30.62 20.29 -21.40
C SER A 3 -30.43 19.17 -20.39
N ARG A 4 -30.04 19.49 -19.16
CA ARG A 4 -30.02 18.54 -18.05
C ARG A 4 -31.42 17.94 -17.91
N ASN A 5 -31.51 16.65 -18.07
CA ASN A 5 -32.73 15.89 -17.77
C ASN A 5 -33.05 16.08 -16.28
N PRO A 6 -34.23 16.59 -15.87
CA PRO A 6 -34.53 16.88 -14.48
C PRO A 6 -34.48 15.65 -13.53
N ASN A 7 -34.36 14.44 -14.08
CA ASN A 7 -34.21 13.19 -13.34
C ASN A 7 -32.77 12.64 -13.31
N SER A 8 -31.75 13.39 -13.80
CA SER A 8 -30.38 12.95 -13.76
C SER A 8 -29.72 13.38 -12.45
N HIS A 9 -29.31 12.43 -11.60
CA HIS A 9 -28.49 12.68 -10.44
C HIS A 9 -27.00 12.65 -10.80
N GLU A 10 -26.16 13.25 -9.95
CA GLU A 10 -24.72 13.33 -10.18
C GLU A 10 -23.94 12.09 -9.63
N TYR A 11 -24.66 11.12 -9.06
CA TYR A 11 -24.07 9.88 -8.56
C TYR A 11 -23.79 8.90 -9.70
N HIS A 12 -22.71 8.13 -9.57
CA HIS A 12 -22.40 7.01 -10.44
C HIS A 12 -23.10 5.74 -9.92
N LEU A 13 -24.09 5.24 -10.65
CA LEU A 13 -24.68 3.92 -10.42
C LEU A 13 -23.81 2.90 -11.15
N VAL A 14 -23.01 2.16 -10.38
CA VAL A 14 -22.07 1.17 -10.92
C VAL A 14 -22.84 0.00 -11.54
N GLU A 15 -22.50 -0.38 -12.77
CA GLU A 15 -23.05 -1.57 -13.41
C GLU A 15 -22.60 -2.85 -12.68
N PRO A 16 -23.44 -3.92 -12.68
CA PRO A 16 -23.06 -5.20 -12.10
C PRO A 16 -21.76 -5.73 -12.71
N SER A 17 -20.75 -6.00 -11.88
CA SER A 17 -19.47 -6.51 -12.31
C SER A 17 -19.09 -7.81 -11.57
N PRO A 18 -18.30 -8.72 -12.18
CA PRO A 18 -17.93 -9.98 -11.55
C PRO A 18 -16.77 -9.81 -10.54
N TRP A 19 -16.11 -8.64 -10.50
CA TRP A 19 -14.87 -8.44 -9.77
C TRP A 19 -15.00 -8.66 -8.25
N PRO A 20 -16.05 -8.17 -7.56
CA PRO A 20 -16.18 -8.40 -6.12
C PRO A 20 -16.31 -9.88 -5.75
N LEU A 21 -17.06 -10.64 -6.54
CA LEU A 21 -17.22 -12.09 -6.33
C LEU A 21 -15.90 -12.83 -6.59
N LEU A 22 -15.23 -12.54 -7.71
CA LEU A 22 -13.97 -13.17 -8.04
C LEU A 22 -12.85 -12.79 -7.04
N ALA A 23 -12.84 -11.55 -6.55
CA ALA A 23 -11.91 -11.10 -5.51
C ALA A 23 -12.10 -11.90 -4.21
N SER A 24 -13.34 -12.11 -3.78
CA SER A 24 -13.65 -12.87 -2.57
C SER A 24 -13.27 -14.35 -2.70
N ILE A 25 -13.50 -14.96 -3.86
CA ILE A 25 -13.07 -16.34 -4.15
C ILE A 25 -11.55 -16.43 -4.16
N GLY A 26 -10.86 -15.50 -4.83
CA GLY A 26 -9.40 -15.45 -4.87
C GLY A 26 -8.79 -15.27 -3.48
N ALA A 27 -9.35 -14.37 -2.67
CA ALA A 27 -8.92 -14.16 -1.29
C ALA A 27 -9.14 -15.41 -0.41
N LEU A 28 -10.27 -16.10 -0.55
CA LEU A 28 -10.55 -17.35 0.16
C LEU A 28 -9.52 -18.43 -0.19
N ILE A 29 -9.24 -18.63 -1.49
CA ILE A 29 -8.23 -19.59 -1.95
C ILE A 29 -6.85 -19.22 -1.41
N LEU A 30 -6.48 -17.93 -1.44
CA LEU A 30 -5.21 -17.43 -0.91
C LEU A 30 -5.07 -17.72 0.59
N CYS A 31 -6.10 -17.43 1.39
CA CYS A 31 -6.08 -17.69 2.83
C CYS A 31 -6.00 -19.18 3.16
N ILE A 32 -6.80 -20.03 2.49
CA ILE A 32 -6.75 -21.47 2.66
C ILE A 32 -5.36 -22.01 2.25
N GLY A 33 -4.84 -21.52 1.11
CA GLY A 33 -3.51 -21.88 0.63
C GLY A 33 -2.40 -21.48 1.61
N ALA A 34 -2.50 -20.32 2.24
CA ALA A 34 -1.55 -19.88 3.26
C ALA A 34 -1.59 -20.81 4.51
N VAL A 35 -2.78 -21.20 4.97
CA VAL A 35 -2.92 -22.15 6.10
C VAL A 35 -2.32 -23.52 5.76
N ILE A 36 -2.53 -24.01 4.53
CA ILE A 36 -1.94 -25.27 4.06
C ILE A 36 -0.42 -25.15 4.00
N TYR A 37 0.10 -24.07 3.42
CA TYR A 37 1.54 -23.80 3.34
C TYR A 37 2.22 -23.86 4.71
N PHE A 38 1.66 -23.21 5.73
CA PHE A 38 2.23 -23.24 7.08
C PHE A 38 2.21 -24.62 7.75
N ARG A 39 1.44 -25.59 7.21
CA ARG A 39 1.36 -26.95 7.75
C ARG A 39 2.11 -28.00 6.94
N THR A 40 2.23 -27.81 5.63
CA THR A 40 2.71 -28.83 4.70
C THR A 40 3.82 -28.39 3.77
N ASP A 41 4.21 -27.08 3.84
CA ASP A 41 5.14 -26.43 2.91
C ASP A 41 4.67 -26.44 1.43
N ASP A 42 3.39 -26.72 1.16
CA ASP A 42 2.82 -26.72 -0.18
C ASP A 42 2.33 -25.31 -0.57
N LEU A 43 3.01 -24.69 -1.54
CA LEU A 43 2.76 -23.32 -2.01
C LEU A 43 1.68 -23.20 -3.11
N TRP A 44 1.32 -24.29 -3.77
CA TRP A 44 0.57 -24.20 -5.02
C TRP A 44 -0.79 -23.52 -4.89
N LEU A 45 -1.55 -23.88 -3.87
CA LEU A 45 -2.88 -23.30 -3.67
C LEU A 45 -2.79 -21.82 -3.31
N MET A 46 -1.80 -21.43 -2.51
CA MET A 46 -1.54 -20.03 -2.16
C MET A 46 -1.18 -19.20 -3.40
N LEU A 47 -0.31 -19.73 -4.27
CA LEU A 47 0.08 -19.04 -5.51
C LEU A 47 -1.09 -18.89 -6.49
N ILE A 48 -1.97 -19.90 -6.59
CA ILE A 48 -3.18 -19.81 -7.41
C ILE A 48 -4.10 -18.68 -6.87
N GLY A 49 -4.35 -18.67 -5.56
CA GLY A 49 -5.15 -17.61 -4.93
C GLY A 49 -4.57 -16.22 -5.15
N LEU A 50 -3.25 -16.08 -4.99
CA LEU A 50 -2.52 -14.84 -5.22
C LEU A 50 -2.65 -14.38 -6.69
N ALA A 51 -2.47 -15.28 -7.65
CA ALA A 51 -2.60 -14.96 -9.07
C ALA A 51 -4.01 -14.47 -9.42
N ILE A 52 -5.06 -15.09 -8.86
CA ILE A 52 -6.45 -14.64 -9.04
C ILE A 52 -6.64 -13.24 -8.45
N VAL A 53 -6.17 -12.99 -7.22
CA VAL A 53 -6.30 -11.67 -6.57
C VAL A 53 -5.59 -10.60 -7.39
N ILE A 54 -4.36 -10.84 -7.85
CA ILE A 54 -3.62 -9.88 -8.69
C ILE A 54 -4.36 -9.60 -9.99
N TYR A 55 -4.82 -10.64 -10.67
CA TYR A 55 -5.56 -10.49 -11.93
C TYR A 55 -6.85 -9.68 -11.75
N VAL A 56 -7.65 -10.01 -10.74
CA VAL A 56 -8.91 -9.32 -10.45
C VAL A 56 -8.64 -7.87 -10.07
N THR A 57 -7.64 -7.60 -9.24
CA THR A 57 -7.25 -6.24 -8.87
C THR A 57 -6.88 -5.42 -10.10
N TYR A 58 -6.05 -5.98 -10.99
CA TYR A 58 -5.65 -5.31 -12.23
C TYR A 58 -6.87 -4.97 -13.10
N MET A 59 -7.76 -5.93 -13.32
CA MET A 59 -8.95 -5.73 -14.17
C MET A 59 -9.92 -4.73 -13.55
N TRP A 60 -10.15 -4.81 -12.25
CA TRP A 60 -11.05 -3.87 -11.54
C TRP A 60 -10.53 -2.44 -11.58
N PHE A 61 -9.25 -2.23 -11.28
CA PHE A 61 -8.65 -0.89 -11.38
C PHE A 61 -8.62 -0.37 -12.81
N ARG A 62 -8.43 -1.24 -13.82
CA ARG A 62 -8.55 -0.86 -15.22
C ARG A 62 -9.95 -0.33 -15.53
N ASP A 63 -10.99 -1.01 -15.08
CA ASP A 63 -12.38 -0.58 -15.31
C ASP A 63 -12.65 0.77 -14.63
N ILE A 64 -12.20 0.98 -13.39
CA ILE A 64 -12.31 2.28 -12.69
C ILE A 64 -11.61 3.41 -13.48
N ILE A 65 -10.46 3.13 -14.10
CA ILE A 65 -9.76 4.12 -14.93
C ILE A 65 -10.57 4.43 -16.18
N ILE A 66 -11.17 3.43 -16.83
CA ILE A 66 -12.03 3.62 -18.01
C ILE A 66 -13.26 4.45 -17.65
N GLU A 67 -13.91 4.14 -16.54
CA GLU A 67 -15.08 4.89 -16.03
C GLU A 67 -14.74 6.38 -15.78
N GLY A 68 -13.57 6.64 -15.20
CA GLY A 68 -13.12 8.00 -14.89
C GLY A 68 -12.65 8.79 -16.11
N GLU A 69 -11.79 8.20 -16.95
CA GLU A 69 -11.11 8.91 -18.04
C GLU A 69 -11.91 8.94 -19.36
N HIS A 70 -12.61 7.84 -19.67
CA HIS A 70 -13.27 7.69 -20.96
C HIS A 70 -14.78 7.87 -20.89
N GLN A 71 -15.42 7.46 -19.79
CA GLN A 71 -16.89 7.55 -19.65
C GLN A 71 -17.33 8.81 -18.90
N GLY A 72 -16.40 9.50 -18.19
CA GLY A 72 -16.72 10.73 -17.48
C GLY A 72 -17.64 10.57 -16.27
N HIS A 73 -17.70 9.36 -15.70
CA HIS A 73 -18.58 9.05 -14.56
C HIS A 73 -18.07 9.64 -13.24
N HIS A 74 -16.82 10.09 -13.17
CA HIS A 74 -16.25 10.71 -11.98
C HIS A 74 -16.64 12.20 -11.88
N THR A 75 -17.93 12.45 -11.64
CA THR A 75 -18.46 13.79 -11.35
C THR A 75 -17.83 14.38 -10.08
N PRO A 76 -17.91 15.69 -9.82
CA PRO A 76 -17.41 16.30 -8.58
C PRO A 76 -17.97 15.62 -7.31
N VAL A 77 -19.25 15.21 -7.33
CA VAL A 77 -19.87 14.48 -6.20
C VAL A 77 -19.23 13.11 -5.99
N VAL A 78 -18.98 12.37 -7.08
CA VAL A 78 -18.31 11.06 -7.04
C VAL A 78 -16.86 11.22 -6.54
N GLN A 79 -16.13 12.24 -6.99
CA GLN A 79 -14.77 12.51 -6.51
C GLN A 79 -14.71 12.79 -5.00
N ILE A 80 -15.69 13.53 -4.46
CA ILE A 80 -15.80 13.74 -3.00
C ILE A 80 -16.01 12.40 -2.30
N GLY A 81 -16.94 11.56 -2.81
CA GLY A 81 -17.17 10.22 -2.27
C GLY A 81 -15.92 9.34 -2.29
N LEU A 82 -15.15 9.37 -3.38
CA LEU A 82 -13.89 8.62 -3.50
C LEU A 82 -12.83 9.13 -2.48
N ARG A 83 -12.73 10.44 -2.24
CA ARG A 83 -11.82 11.00 -1.21
C ARG A 83 -12.23 10.55 0.20
N TYR A 84 -13.52 10.59 0.54
CA TYR A 84 -13.98 10.03 1.82
C TYR A 84 -13.70 8.54 1.94
N GLY A 85 -13.95 7.77 0.88
CA GLY A 85 -13.61 6.35 0.85
C GLY A 85 -12.13 6.08 1.10
N MET A 86 -11.25 6.85 0.44
CA MET A 86 -9.81 6.74 0.65
C MET A 86 -9.39 7.14 2.07
N THR A 87 -9.97 8.20 2.64
CA THR A 87 -9.70 8.61 4.02
C THR A 87 -10.09 7.54 5.02
N LEU A 88 -11.26 6.91 4.85
CA LEU A 88 -11.70 5.80 5.70
C LEU A 88 -10.84 4.56 5.54
N PHE A 89 -10.40 4.27 4.31
CA PHE A 89 -9.44 3.20 4.05
C PHE A 89 -8.13 3.45 4.79
N ILE A 90 -7.55 4.66 4.70
CA ILE A 90 -6.34 5.04 5.44
C ILE A 90 -6.54 4.89 6.94
N ALA A 91 -7.70 5.32 7.48
CA ALA A 91 -8.01 5.14 8.90
C ALA A 91 -8.01 3.66 9.31
N SER A 92 -8.53 2.76 8.46
CA SER A 92 -8.50 1.32 8.72
C SER A 92 -7.08 0.75 8.72
N GLU A 93 -6.22 1.22 7.83
CA GLU A 93 -4.81 0.82 7.77
C GLU A 93 -4.01 1.32 9.00
N VAL A 94 -4.28 2.53 9.47
CA VAL A 94 -3.71 3.03 10.74
C VAL A 94 -4.11 2.10 11.89
N MET A 95 -5.37 1.71 12.00
CA MET A 95 -5.83 0.78 13.04
C MET A 95 -5.22 -0.61 12.91
N PHE A 96 -4.96 -1.07 11.68
CA PHE A 96 -4.23 -2.31 11.43
C PHE A 96 -2.81 -2.24 12.02
N PHE A 97 -2.07 -1.16 11.79
CA PHE A 97 -0.73 -0.98 12.39
C PHE A 97 -0.79 -0.77 13.91
N VAL A 98 -1.81 -0.09 14.44
CA VAL A 98 -2.02 0.01 15.90
C VAL A 98 -2.11 -1.37 16.53
N ALA A 99 -2.76 -2.35 15.89
CA ALA A 99 -2.84 -3.72 16.42
C ALA A 99 -1.45 -4.40 16.49
N TRP A 100 -0.60 -4.24 15.47
CA TRP A 100 0.75 -4.79 15.47
C TRP A 100 1.67 -4.09 16.49
N PHE A 101 1.61 -2.77 16.62
CA PHE A 101 2.32 -2.05 17.65
C PHE A 101 1.83 -2.42 19.06
N TRP A 102 0.52 -2.62 19.23
CA TRP A 102 -0.01 -3.12 20.49
C TRP A 102 0.60 -4.49 20.84
N ALA A 103 0.61 -5.43 19.90
CA ALA A 103 1.20 -6.73 20.14
C ALA A 103 2.69 -6.63 20.56
N TYR A 104 3.45 -5.78 19.89
CA TYR A 104 4.86 -5.52 20.24
C TYR A 104 4.99 -4.88 21.63
N PHE A 105 4.27 -3.81 21.92
CA PHE A 105 4.37 -3.13 23.19
C PHE A 105 3.81 -3.99 24.35
N ASN A 106 2.77 -4.78 24.12
CA ASN A 106 2.30 -5.72 25.12
C ASN A 106 3.39 -6.73 25.50
N ALA A 107 4.08 -7.30 24.51
CA ALA A 107 5.17 -8.23 24.75
C ALA A 107 6.39 -7.57 25.45
N SER A 108 6.68 -6.31 25.11
CA SER A 108 7.83 -5.58 25.67
C SER A 108 7.59 -5.07 27.09
N LEU A 109 6.37 -4.63 27.40
CA LEU A 109 6.03 -4.08 28.71
C LEU A 109 5.68 -5.17 29.73
N PHE A 110 5.18 -6.31 29.25
CA PHE A 110 4.76 -7.45 30.05
C PHE A 110 5.42 -8.75 29.58
N PRO A 111 6.76 -8.85 29.66
CA PRO A 111 7.48 -10.02 29.19
C PRO A 111 7.08 -11.27 30.00
N THR A 112 6.76 -12.36 29.30
CA THR A 112 6.30 -13.61 29.88
C THR A 112 7.47 -14.41 30.49
N GLU A 113 7.16 -15.34 31.42
CA GLU A 113 8.13 -16.24 32.01
C GLU A 113 8.81 -17.13 30.94
N GLN A 114 8.13 -17.44 29.83
CA GLN A 114 8.67 -18.23 28.70
C GLN A 114 9.90 -17.60 28.04
N ILE A 115 10.02 -16.28 28.09
CA ILE A 115 11.19 -15.52 27.57
C ILE A 115 12.12 -15.03 28.69
N GLY A 116 12.01 -15.62 29.91
CA GLY A 116 12.81 -15.26 31.06
C GLY A 116 12.42 -13.93 31.72
N SER A 117 11.20 -13.41 31.47
CA SER A 117 10.68 -12.13 32.00
C SER A 117 11.57 -10.92 31.69
N VAL A 118 12.38 -10.98 30.62
CA VAL A 118 13.27 -9.93 30.14
C VAL A 118 12.96 -9.58 28.71
N TRP A 119 13.01 -8.28 28.37
CA TRP A 119 12.85 -7.79 27.01
C TRP A 119 14.02 -6.89 26.60
N PRO A 120 14.55 -7.04 25.36
CA PRO A 120 14.34 -8.18 24.44
C PRO A 120 14.88 -9.49 25.03
N PRO A 121 14.45 -10.66 24.51
CA PRO A 121 14.98 -11.96 24.94
C PRO A 121 16.50 -12.00 24.82
N ALA A 122 17.18 -12.54 25.82
CA ALA A 122 18.65 -12.47 25.94
C ALA A 122 19.42 -13.16 24.78
N GLU A 123 18.74 -14.03 24.04
CA GLU A 123 19.31 -14.78 22.90
C GLU A 123 19.27 -13.99 21.58
N ILE A 124 18.63 -12.81 21.56
CA ILE A 124 18.43 -12.03 20.31
C ILE A 124 19.45 -10.91 20.22
N HIS A 125 20.24 -10.93 19.15
CA HIS A 125 21.06 -9.81 18.76
C HIS A 125 20.21 -8.77 18.02
N LEU A 126 20.06 -7.60 18.62
CA LEU A 126 19.29 -6.49 18.03
C LEU A 126 20.04 -5.90 16.84
N MET A 127 19.30 -5.58 15.79
CA MET A 127 19.84 -4.76 14.69
C MET A 127 20.11 -3.33 15.19
N ASP A 128 21.22 -2.74 14.74
CA ASP A 128 21.56 -1.36 15.07
C ASP A 128 20.63 -0.39 14.29
N PRO A 129 19.76 0.37 14.97
CA PRO A 129 18.82 1.28 14.32
C PRO A 129 19.49 2.44 13.58
N TRP A 130 20.76 2.74 13.89
CA TRP A 130 21.51 3.87 13.33
C TRP A 130 22.19 3.56 11.98
N HIS A 131 22.15 2.34 11.50
CA HIS A 131 22.68 1.92 10.20
C HIS A 131 21.59 1.91 9.11
N ILE A 132 21.27 0.74 8.57
CA ILE A 132 20.33 0.57 7.45
C ILE A 132 18.92 1.10 7.78
N PRO A 133 18.36 0.88 8.99
CA PRO A 133 17.02 1.39 9.30
C PRO A 133 16.93 2.92 9.23
N LEU A 134 17.98 3.63 9.69
CA LEU A 134 18.01 5.09 9.57
C LEU A 134 18.06 5.54 8.10
N ILE A 135 18.91 4.90 7.29
CA ILE A 135 19.01 5.20 5.85
C ILE A 135 17.65 4.98 5.17
N ASN A 136 16.98 3.87 5.46
CA ASN A 136 15.64 3.58 4.94
C ASN A 136 14.62 4.64 5.34
N THR A 137 14.65 5.10 6.58
CA THR A 137 13.78 6.19 7.05
C THR A 137 14.04 7.48 6.26
N LEU A 138 15.30 7.85 6.05
CA LEU A 138 15.67 9.05 5.27
C LEU A 138 15.23 8.94 3.79
N ILE A 139 15.35 7.76 3.19
CA ILE A 139 14.88 7.50 1.82
C ILE A 139 13.38 7.71 1.71
N LEU A 140 12.58 7.20 2.67
CA LEU A 140 11.13 7.40 2.66
C LEU A 140 10.74 8.86 2.90
N LEU A 141 11.37 9.56 3.84
CA LEU A 141 11.14 10.99 4.04
C LEU A 141 11.43 11.78 2.77
N LEU A 142 12.53 11.47 2.09
CA LEU A 142 12.87 12.10 0.80
C LEU A 142 11.83 11.74 -0.27
N SER A 143 11.33 10.50 -0.31
CA SER A 143 10.27 10.12 -1.26
C SER A 143 8.97 10.90 -1.02
N GLY A 144 8.64 11.19 0.24
CA GLY A 144 7.52 12.06 0.62
C GLY A 144 7.65 13.48 0.07
N THR A 145 8.87 14.06 0.11
CA THR A 145 9.10 15.39 -0.46
C THR A 145 9.01 15.39 -1.99
N THR A 146 9.51 14.35 -2.66
CA THR A 146 9.45 14.24 -4.12
C THR A 146 8.04 13.99 -4.65
N VAL A 147 7.19 13.22 -3.94
CA VAL A 147 5.78 13.04 -4.32
C VAL A 147 4.97 14.32 -4.11
N THR A 148 5.29 15.09 -3.06
CA THR A 148 4.66 16.39 -2.81
C THR A 148 5.03 17.39 -3.90
N TRP A 149 6.30 17.44 -4.32
CA TRP A 149 6.73 18.23 -5.47
C TRP A 149 5.99 17.82 -6.75
N ALA A 150 5.88 16.52 -7.03
CA ALA A 150 5.12 16.01 -8.18
C ALA A 150 3.64 16.44 -8.13
N HIS A 151 3.01 16.41 -6.95
CA HIS A 151 1.63 16.83 -6.77
C HIS A 151 1.45 18.33 -7.02
N HIS A 152 2.36 19.15 -6.50
CA HIS A 152 2.32 20.60 -6.74
C HIS A 152 2.49 20.93 -8.23
N ALA A 153 3.45 20.29 -8.90
CA ALA A 153 3.64 20.41 -10.34
C ALA A 153 2.38 20.00 -11.15
N LEU A 154 1.64 18.97 -10.69
CA LEU A 154 0.39 18.56 -11.32
C LEU A 154 -0.69 19.64 -11.19
N THR A 155 -0.86 20.25 -10.02
CA THR A 155 -1.86 21.32 -9.79
C THR A 155 -1.53 22.59 -10.57
N GLU A 156 -0.25 22.88 -10.81
CA GLU A 156 0.21 23.98 -11.66
C GLU A 156 0.17 23.67 -13.17
N GLY A 157 -0.14 22.42 -13.55
CA GLY A 157 -0.15 21.99 -14.94
C GLY A 157 1.26 21.76 -15.54
N ASN A 158 2.31 21.73 -14.70
CA ASN A 158 3.69 21.48 -15.14
C ASN A 158 3.98 19.98 -15.23
N ARG A 159 3.60 19.40 -16.39
CA ARG A 159 3.73 17.96 -16.64
C ARG A 159 5.17 17.45 -16.61
N LYS A 160 6.15 18.28 -16.98
CA LYS A 160 7.57 17.88 -16.99
C LYS A 160 8.06 17.62 -15.57
N GLU A 161 7.79 18.54 -14.66
CA GLU A 161 8.17 18.40 -13.25
C GLU A 161 7.38 17.29 -12.54
N LEU A 162 6.08 17.13 -12.86
CA LEU A 162 5.29 16.00 -12.40
C LEU A 162 5.97 14.65 -12.71
N ILE A 163 6.36 14.44 -13.96
CA ILE A 163 7.02 13.20 -14.39
C ILE A 163 8.38 13.04 -13.71
N GLN A 164 9.16 14.11 -13.58
CA GLN A 164 10.46 14.07 -12.89
C GLN A 164 10.32 13.71 -11.42
N GLY A 165 9.39 14.36 -10.71
CA GLY A 165 9.10 14.07 -9.30
C GLY A 165 8.65 12.64 -9.09
N LEU A 166 7.78 12.12 -9.97
CA LEU A 166 7.34 10.72 -9.92
C LEU A 166 8.47 9.72 -10.17
N TRP A 167 9.38 9.98 -11.12
CA TRP A 167 10.56 9.15 -11.33
C TRP A 167 11.45 9.10 -10.09
N CYS A 168 11.68 10.24 -9.44
CA CYS A 168 12.44 10.29 -8.19
C CYS A 168 11.76 9.48 -7.09
N THR A 169 10.44 9.65 -6.91
CA THR A 169 9.69 8.95 -5.87
C THR A 169 9.69 7.44 -6.07
N VAL A 170 9.44 6.98 -7.31
CA VAL A 170 9.48 5.54 -7.66
C VAL A 170 10.88 4.96 -7.44
N GLY A 171 11.92 5.68 -7.88
CA GLY A 171 13.31 5.26 -7.67
C GLY A 171 13.65 5.08 -6.20
N LEU A 172 13.25 6.03 -5.35
CA LEU A 172 13.45 5.94 -3.89
C LEU A 172 12.66 4.77 -3.28
N GLY A 173 11.43 4.51 -3.72
CA GLY A 173 10.64 3.36 -3.27
C GLY A 173 11.28 2.00 -3.63
N ILE A 174 11.87 1.89 -4.81
CA ILE A 174 12.61 0.69 -5.24
C ILE A 174 13.88 0.52 -4.38
N ILE A 175 14.62 1.59 -4.13
CA ILE A 175 15.84 1.56 -3.30
C ILE A 175 15.49 1.15 -1.87
N PHE A 176 14.44 1.72 -1.28
CA PHE A 176 13.95 1.32 0.03
C PHE A 176 13.65 -0.19 0.09
N THR A 177 12.89 -0.71 -0.89
CA THR A 177 12.56 -2.13 -0.95
C THR A 177 13.82 -3.01 -1.03
N GLY A 178 14.82 -2.57 -1.79
CA GLY A 178 16.12 -3.26 -1.89
C GLY A 178 16.85 -3.31 -0.54
N PHE A 179 16.91 -2.21 0.19
CA PHE A 179 17.52 -2.17 1.53
C PHE A 179 16.72 -3.00 2.54
N GLN A 180 15.39 -3.01 2.47
CA GLN A 180 14.56 -3.82 3.36
C GLN A 180 14.79 -5.32 3.15
N VAL A 181 14.91 -5.77 1.89
CA VAL A 181 15.26 -7.15 1.57
C VAL A 181 16.65 -7.48 2.08
N TYR A 182 17.63 -6.59 1.86
CA TYR A 182 19.00 -6.77 2.36
C TYR A 182 19.02 -6.92 3.88
N GLU A 183 18.30 -6.07 4.61
CA GLU A 183 18.17 -6.12 6.07
C GLU A 183 17.62 -7.45 6.56
N TYR A 184 16.55 -7.95 5.91
CA TYR A 184 15.95 -9.26 6.26
C TYR A 184 16.89 -10.43 5.99
N MET A 185 17.73 -10.36 4.95
CA MET A 185 18.69 -11.42 4.64
C MET A 185 19.86 -11.47 5.63
N HIS A 186 20.12 -10.39 6.38
CA HIS A 186 21.23 -10.28 7.33
C HIS A 186 20.74 -10.17 8.79
N ALA A 187 19.45 -10.39 9.04
CA ALA A 187 18.91 -10.41 10.39
C ALA A 187 19.33 -11.71 11.12
N ASP A 188 19.89 -11.57 12.33
CA ASP A 188 20.37 -12.69 13.15
C ASP A 188 19.24 -13.46 13.86
N PHE A 189 17.98 -13.12 13.62
CA PHE A 189 16.82 -13.76 14.23
C PHE A 189 15.75 -14.11 13.18
N ALA A 190 15.05 -15.23 13.42
CA ALA A 190 14.00 -15.70 12.53
C ALA A 190 12.62 -15.18 12.94
N PHE A 191 11.65 -15.29 12.01
CA PHE A 191 10.23 -15.03 12.29
C PHE A 191 9.67 -15.95 13.36
N SER A 192 10.04 -17.24 13.32
CA SER A 192 9.58 -18.29 14.25
C SER A 192 10.51 -18.44 15.45
N GLY A 193 9.94 -18.91 16.56
CA GLY A 193 10.69 -19.27 17.77
C GLY A 193 10.60 -18.23 18.89
N HIS A 194 10.49 -16.94 18.58
CA HIS A 194 10.43 -15.88 19.58
C HIS A 194 9.35 -14.84 19.27
N ILE A 195 8.67 -14.35 20.31
CA ILE A 195 7.67 -13.28 20.16
C ILE A 195 8.26 -12.00 19.57
N TYR A 196 9.55 -11.71 19.85
CA TYR A 196 10.24 -10.57 19.27
C TYR A 196 10.31 -10.68 17.74
N GLY A 197 10.81 -11.80 17.20
CA GLY A 197 10.88 -12.04 15.76
C GLY A 197 9.49 -11.96 15.10
N ALA A 198 8.50 -12.64 15.69
CA ALA A 198 7.13 -12.62 15.17
C ALA A 198 6.54 -11.20 15.09
N THR A 199 6.61 -10.42 16.16
CA THR A 199 6.07 -9.04 16.18
C THR A 199 6.88 -8.10 15.29
N PHE A 200 8.20 -8.24 15.24
CA PHE A 200 9.07 -7.45 14.37
C PHE A 200 8.74 -7.68 12.89
N TYR A 201 8.77 -8.94 12.44
CA TYR A 201 8.54 -9.24 11.02
C TYR A 201 7.09 -9.01 10.59
N MET A 202 6.11 -9.15 11.49
CA MET A 202 4.73 -8.79 11.16
C MET A 202 4.58 -7.29 10.95
N ALA A 203 5.06 -6.46 11.87
CA ALA A 203 4.96 -5.01 11.73
C ALA A 203 5.77 -4.49 10.53
N THR A 204 7.05 -4.83 10.44
CA THR A 204 7.94 -4.34 9.38
C THR A 204 7.67 -4.99 8.03
N GLY A 205 7.22 -6.25 7.99
CA GLY A 205 6.85 -6.95 6.77
C GLY A 205 5.59 -6.39 6.13
N PHE A 206 4.54 -6.12 6.92
CA PHE A 206 3.37 -5.41 6.41
C PHE A 206 3.69 -3.97 5.99
N HIS A 207 4.57 -3.28 6.72
CA HIS A 207 5.07 -1.99 6.29
C HIS A 207 5.79 -2.08 4.94
N GLY A 208 6.72 -3.02 4.77
CA GLY A 208 7.40 -3.24 3.49
C GLY A 208 6.44 -3.59 2.34
N PHE A 209 5.40 -4.40 2.62
CA PHE A 209 4.34 -4.67 1.65
C PHE A 209 3.59 -3.40 1.24
N HIS A 210 3.25 -2.52 2.19
CA HIS A 210 2.60 -1.24 1.89
C HIS A 210 3.49 -0.31 1.05
N VAL A 211 4.80 -0.24 1.34
CA VAL A 211 5.76 0.53 0.52
C VAL A 211 5.83 -0.03 -0.90
N LEU A 212 5.88 -1.36 -1.04
CA LEU A 212 5.88 -2.02 -2.35
C LEU A 212 4.60 -1.68 -3.14
N MET A 213 3.43 -1.81 -2.50
CA MET A 213 2.14 -1.50 -3.14
C MET A 213 2.02 -0.01 -3.49
N GLY A 214 2.44 0.89 -2.60
CA GLY A 214 2.49 2.33 -2.87
C GLY A 214 3.40 2.66 -4.06
N THR A 215 4.56 2.01 -4.14
CA THR A 215 5.49 2.15 -5.27
C THR A 215 4.85 1.66 -6.58
N VAL A 216 4.15 0.52 -6.57
CA VAL A 216 3.42 0.00 -7.75
C VAL A 216 2.31 0.98 -8.18
N MET A 217 1.54 1.52 -7.24
CA MET A 217 0.52 2.54 -7.54
C MET A 217 1.13 3.78 -8.18
N LEU A 218 2.29 4.24 -7.69
CA LEU A 218 3.00 5.39 -8.26
C LEU A 218 3.61 5.09 -9.64
N ILE A 219 4.06 3.85 -9.91
CA ILE A 219 4.48 3.42 -11.26
C ILE A 219 3.30 3.52 -12.24
N VAL A 220 2.11 3.09 -11.83
CA VAL A 220 0.89 3.24 -12.64
C VAL A 220 0.57 4.72 -12.85
N CYS A 221 0.67 5.56 -11.80
CA CYS A 221 0.47 7.00 -11.91
C CYS A 221 1.50 7.66 -12.84
N LEU A 222 2.76 7.22 -12.82
CA LEU A 222 3.80 7.68 -13.74
C LEU A 222 3.42 7.35 -15.20
N GLY A 223 3.01 6.11 -15.48
CA GLY A 223 2.54 5.71 -16.81
C GLY A 223 1.34 6.55 -17.28
N ARG A 224 0.36 6.78 -16.41
CA ARG A 224 -0.81 7.63 -16.67
C ARG A 224 -0.42 9.11 -16.87
N SER A 225 0.56 9.61 -16.13
CA SER A 225 1.09 10.96 -16.31
C SER A 225 1.78 11.12 -17.67
N ILE A 226 2.56 10.13 -18.10
CA ILE A 226 3.18 10.10 -19.42
C ILE A 226 2.12 10.05 -20.53
N ALA A 227 1.05 9.27 -20.34
CA ALA A 227 -0.09 9.19 -21.27
C ALA A 227 -0.98 10.45 -21.27
N GLY A 228 -0.88 11.33 -20.26
CA GLY A 228 -1.63 12.59 -20.19
C GLY A 228 -3.03 12.48 -19.60
N HIS A 229 -3.29 11.45 -18.83
CA HIS A 229 -4.59 11.25 -18.23
C HIS A 229 -4.91 12.25 -17.10
N PHE A 230 -3.89 12.66 -16.32
CA PHE A 230 -4.11 13.58 -15.21
C PHE A 230 -4.22 15.03 -15.66
N LYS A 231 -5.17 15.75 -15.06
CA LYS A 231 -5.42 17.18 -15.21
C LYS A 231 -5.41 17.83 -13.82
N ALA A 232 -5.22 19.15 -13.77
CA ALA A 232 -5.17 19.89 -12.51
C ALA A 232 -6.44 19.77 -11.66
N ASP A 233 -7.58 19.58 -12.28
CA ASP A 233 -8.90 19.43 -11.66
C ASP A 233 -9.41 17.97 -11.57
N HIS A 234 -8.70 17.00 -12.18
CA HIS A 234 -9.11 15.60 -12.26
C HIS A 234 -7.91 14.65 -12.11
N HIS A 235 -7.50 14.40 -10.85
CA HIS A 235 -6.31 13.61 -10.53
C HIS A 235 -6.45 12.78 -9.24
N PHE A 236 -7.67 12.41 -8.85
CA PHE A 236 -7.93 11.65 -7.62
C PHE A 236 -7.05 10.38 -7.50
N GLY A 237 -6.82 9.63 -8.58
CA GLY A 237 -5.98 8.44 -8.54
C GLY A 237 -4.54 8.73 -8.12
N PHE A 238 -3.99 9.89 -8.47
CA PHE A 238 -2.69 10.35 -7.98
C PHE A 238 -2.74 10.75 -6.51
N GLU A 239 -3.77 11.52 -6.09
CA GLU A 239 -3.98 11.88 -4.69
C GLU A 239 -4.03 10.63 -3.79
N ALA A 240 -4.82 9.62 -4.20
CA ALA A 240 -4.96 8.37 -3.46
C ALA A 240 -3.62 7.61 -3.33
N ALA A 241 -2.82 7.54 -4.40
CA ALA A 241 -1.51 6.91 -4.38
C ALA A 241 -0.53 7.68 -3.47
N ALA A 242 -0.54 9.01 -3.52
CA ALA A 242 0.28 9.87 -2.67
C ALA A 242 -0.13 9.74 -1.19
N TRP A 243 -1.42 9.72 -0.88
CA TRP A 243 -1.91 9.50 0.49
C TRP A 243 -1.55 8.12 1.01
N TYR A 244 -1.65 7.08 0.18
CA TYR A 244 -1.27 5.72 0.57
C TYR A 244 0.22 5.62 0.90
N LEU A 245 1.10 6.23 0.10
CA LEU A 245 2.53 6.32 0.42
C LEU A 245 2.77 7.14 1.70
N SER A 246 2.02 8.25 1.88
CA SER A 246 2.17 9.13 3.04
C SER A 246 1.63 8.51 4.34
N LEU A 247 0.72 7.53 4.28
CA LEU A 247 0.26 6.77 5.45
C LEU A 247 1.43 6.25 6.28
N ILE A 248 2.48 5.84 5.62
CA ILE A 248 3.70 5.31 6.22
C ILE A 248 4.45 6.37 7.05
N HIS A 249 4.25 7.65 6.73
CA HIS A 249 4.87 8.78 7.44
C HIS A 249 4.03 9.27 8.64
N ILE A 250 2.79 8.85 8.75
CA ILE A 250 1.90 9.17 9.85
C ILE A 250 2.09 8.20 11.01
#